data_8966ffecd752164a2ce2d4ada508cef5
#
_entry.id   8966ffecd752164a2ce2d4ada508cef5
#
_cell.length_a   1.000
_cell.length_b   1.000
_cell.length_c   1.000
_cell.angle_alpha   90.00
_cell.angle_beta   90.00
_cell.angle_gamma   90.00
#
_symmetry.space_group_name_H-M   'P 1'
#
loop_
_entity.id
_entity.type
_entity.pdbx_description
1 polymer ?
#
loop_
_entity_poly.entity_id
_entity_poly.type
_entity_poly.pdbx_seq_one_letter_code
_entity_poly.pdbx_strand_id
1 'polypeptide(L)'
;MSERKTIQSYEWARVLGALAVVCLHAVVATRLVPELHQGNAALFLAEDVLCVPLTRWAVPVFFMVSGALLLDPGRQMTLEKVGRYVWRMAFILLTIGFAFCVMELVASFGFYGLLTFQAAFLNLLQGLSWGHLWYVYALIGLYLITPILSAYVRVATQRDLAIVALVGYALLCVAPTIDLVAGTKLYAFLGTGSPVVYYLAGYYASTYLELDAKVIGAGALALAANLVAFAFDPELASQLALPEYAFALPFSVLAFVAIRSLLERPMRERGLARALARDSFGIYLLHPLFGHVILRVPALVTLPLPVLQLTIVVVGVAGSVVLTRLLRLLPPFASKL
;
A
#
# COMPACT_ATOMS: atom_id res chain seq x y z
N MET A 1 -10.11 18.48 21.67
CA MET A 1 -10.36 18.96 20.27
C MET A 1 -9.29 18.51 19.27
N SER A 2 -8.03 18.38 19.68
CA SER A 2 -6.88 17.92 18.86
C SER A 2 -7.03 16.47 18.37
N GLU A 3 -7.36 15.53 19.24
CA GLU A 3 -7.40 14.07 18.94
C GLU A 3 -8.46 13.71 17.87
N ARG A 4 -9.62 14.36 17.87
CA ARG A 4 -10.67 14.15 16.87
C ARG A 4 -10.29 14.65 15.47
N LYS A 5 -9.49 15.72 15.37
CA LYS A 5 -8.98 16.25 14.09
C LYS A 5 -7.93 15.33 13.46
N THR A 6 -7.02 14.79 14.28
CA THR A 6 -5.97 13.88 13.83
C THR A 6 -6.55 12.57 13.25
N ILE A 7 -7.60 12.02 13.85
CA ILE A 7 -8.28 10.82 13.33
C ILE A 7 -8.88 11.06 11.95
N GLN A 8 -9.38 12.26 11.68
CA GLN A 8 -10.04 12.60 10.41
C GLN A 8 -9.05 12.74 9.25
N SER A 9 -7.88 13.32 9.49
CA SER A 9 -6.82 13.39 8.46
C SER A 9 -6.32 11.99 8.08
N TYR A 10 -6.29 11.04 9.03
CA TYR A 10 -5.96 9.63 8.73
C TYR A 10 -7.06 8.91 7.93
N GLU A 11 -8.33 9.29 8.11
CA GLU A 11 -9.40 8.79 7.23
C GLU A 11 -9.20 9.28 5.80
N TRP A 12 -8.81 10.55 5.59
CA TRP A 12 -8.45 11.07 4.27
C TRP A 12 -7.24 10.35 3.68
N ALA A 13 -6.21 10.10 4.48
CA ALA A 13 -5.03 9.35 4.04
C ALA A 13 -5.41 7.95 3.53
N ARG A 14 -6.34 7.27 4.20
CA ARG A 14 -6.85 5.96 3.77
C ARG A 14 -7.66 6.03 2.48
N VAL A 15 -8.52 7.04 2.33
CA VAL A 15 -9.30 7.23 1.09
C VAL A 15 -8.39 7.52 -0.09
N LEU A 16 -7.53 8.53 0.04
CA LEU A 16 -6.63 8.92 -1.03
C LEU A 16 -5.63 7.81 -1.37
N GLY A 17 -5.10 7.12 -0.35
CA GLY A 17 -4.23 5.97 -0.55
C GLY A 17 -4.95 4.82 -1.26
N ALA A 18 -6.19 4.48 -0.88
CA ALA A 18 -6.95 3.44 -1.57
C ALA A 18 -7.21 3.79 -3.04
N LEU A 19 -7.60 5.03 -3.32
CA LEU A 19 -7.80 5.49 -4.70
C LEU A 19 -6.50 5.47 -5.52
N ALA A 20 -5.39 5.94 -4.93
CA ALA A 20 -4.08 5.92 -5.59
C ALA A 20 -3.62 4.48 -5.91
N VAL A 21 -3.85 3.52 -5.00
CA VAL A 21 -3.56 2.09 -5.25
C VAL A 21 -4.41 1.55 -6.40
N VAL A 22 -5.70 1.87 -6.44
CA VAL A 22 -6.57 1.41 -7.54
C VAL A 22 -6.14 2.01 -8.88
N CYS A 23 -5.77 3.30 -8.91
CA CYS A 23 -5.23 3.95 -10.11
C CYS A 23 -3.92 3.28 -10.57
N LEU A 24 -2.98 3.06 -9.65
CA LEU A 24 -1.73 2.35 -9.94
C LEU A 24 -1.98 0.97 -10.54
N HIS A 25 -2.87 0.19 -9.93
CA HIS A 25 -3.15 -1.17 -10.40
C HIS A 25 -3.93 -1.20 -11.71
N ALA A 26 -4.72 -0.18 -12.04
CA ALA A 26 -5.35 -0.07 -13.36
C ALA A 26 -4.28 0.12 -14.46
N VAL A 27 -3.27 0.98 -14.22
CA VAL A 27 -2.13 1.16 -15.13
C VAL A 27 -1.33 -0.14 -15.25
N VAL A 28 -0.93 -0.74 -14.13
CA VAL A 28 -0.13 -1.98 -14.12
C VAL A 28 -0.88 -3.13 -14.79
N ALA A 29 -2.18 -3.30 -14.53
CA ALA A 29 -2.98 -4.39 -15.10
C ALA A 29 -3.13 -4.26 -16.63
N THR A 30 -3.35 -3.06 -17.16
CA THR A 30 -3.44 -2.84 -18.62
C THR A 30 -2.11 -3.07 -19.32
N ARG A 31 -0.99 -2.85 -18.64
CA ARG A 31 0.34 -3.11 -19.15
C ARG A 31 0.65 -4.61 -19.33
N LEU A 32 -0.01 -5.46 -18.57
CA LEU A 32 0.14 -6.92 -18.71
C LEU A 32 -0.62 -7.51 -19.91
N VAL A 33 -1.38 -6.69 -20.66
CA VAL A 33 -2.16 -7.10 -21.84
C VAL A 33 -1.38 -6.73 -23.11
N PRO A 34 -0.76 -7.70 -23.82
CA PRO A 34 0.12 -7.42 -24.96
C PRO A 34 -0.58 -6.65 -26.10
N GLU A 35 -1.88 -6.90 -26.32
CA GLU A 35 -2.67 -6.27 -27.36
C GLU A 35 -2.79 -4.75 -27.18
N LEU A 36 -2.70 -4.27 -25.93
CA LEU A 36 -2.76 -2.84 -25.63
C LEU A 36 -1.45 -2.10 -25.90
N HIS A 37 -0.34 -2.80 -26.15
CA HIS A 37 0.95 -2.14 -26.41
C HIS A 37 0.98 -1.47 -27.79
N GLN A 38 0.24 -2.00 -28.77
CA GLN A 38 0.19 -1.41 -30.10
C GLN A 38 -0.53 -0.05 -30.06
N GLY A 39 0.16 1.00 -30.48
CA GLY A 39 -0.37 2.37 -30.53
C GLY A 39 -0.40 3.11 -29.19
N ASN A 40 -0.07 2.49 -28.06
CA ASN A 40 -0.13 3.10 -26.72
C ASN A 40 1.23 3.32 -26.06
N ALA A 41 2.34 3.11 -26.76
CA ALA A 41 3.69 3.20 -26.18
C ALA A 41 3.97 4.56 -25.50
N ALA A 42 3.55 5.67 -26.13
CA ALA A 42 3.74 7.01 -25.56
C ALA A 42 2.89 7.23 -24.29
N LEU A 43 1.67 6.67 -24.23
CA LEU A 43 0.82 6.72 -23.05
C LEU A 43 1.43 5.92 -21.91
N PHE A 44 1.87 4.69 -22.14
CA PHE A 44 2.55 3.88 -21.14
C PHE A 44 3.81 4.55 -20.62
N LEU A 45 4.59 5.20 -21.50
CA LEU A 45 5.75 6.00 -21.10
C LEU A 45 5.35 7.16 -20.18
N ALA A 46 4.30 7.91 -20.54
CA ALA A 46 3.81 9.01 -19.71
C ALA A 46 3.29 8.52 -18.34
N GLU A 47 2.67 7.36 -18.29
CA GLU A 47 2.20 6.73 -17.06
C GLU A 47 3.38 6.31 -16.16
N ASP A 48 4.45 5.76 -16.72
CA ASP A 48 5.65 5.41 -15.96
C ASP A 48 6.32 6.63 -15.35
N VAL A 49 6.36 7.74 -16.11
CA VAL A 49 6.97 8.99 -15.64
C VAL A 49 6.11 9.67 -14.58
N LEU A 50 4.79 9.67 -14.75
CA LEU A 50 3.89 10.49 -13.92
C LEU A 50 3.05 9.65 -12.96
N CYS A 51 2.26 8.70 -13.47
CA CYS A 51 1.27 7.99 -12.65
C CYS A 51 1.94 7.05 -11.64
N VAL A 52 2.95 6.29 -12.06
CA VAL A 52 3.59 5.30 -11.19
C VAL A 52 4.30 5.98 -10.00
N PRO A 53 5.22 6.94 -10.17
CA PRO A 53 5.87 7.60 -9.03
C PRO A 53 4.87 8.35 -8.14
N LEU A 54 3.89 9.04 -8.74
CA LEU A 54 2.91 9.85 -8.00
C LEU A 54 1.88 9.02 -7.22
N THR A 55 1.79 7.70 -7.41
CA THR A 55 0.87 6.81 -6.69
C THR A 55 1.56 5.86 -5.71
N ARG A 56 2.87 5.66 -5.82
CA ARG A 56 3.64 4.70 -5.00
C ARG A 56 3.66 5.03 -3.50
N TRP A 57 3.41 6.28 -3.11
CA TRP A 57 3.30 6.68 -1.69
C TRP A 57 2.11 6.03 -0.95
N ALA A 58 1.13 5.50 -1.68
CA ALA A 58 -0.15 5.07 -1.11
C ALA A 58 -0.02 3.96 -0.06
N VAL A 59 0.68 2.86 -0.38
CA VAL A 59 0.91 1.75 0.56
C VAL A 59 1.82 2.16 1.73
N PRO A 60 2.95 2.85 1.51
CA PRO A 60 3.72 3.48 2.57
C PRO A 60 2.89 4.30 3.55
N VAL A 61 2.00 5.15 3.07
CA VAL A 61 1.12 5.96 3.93
C VAL A 61 0.19 5.11 4.78
N PHE A 62 -0.29 3.95 4.31
CA PHE A 62 -1.05 3.03 5.16
C PHE A 62 -0.21 2.48 6.33
N PHE A 63 1.05 2.14 6.12
CA PHE A 63 1.96 1.78 7.20
C PHE A 63 2.19 2.96 8.16
N MET A 64 2.37 4.17 7.62
CA MET A 64 2.56 5.39 8.41
C MET A 64 1.34 5.72 9.27
N VAL A 65 0.12 5.62 8.72
CA VAL A 65 -1.13 5.77 9.48
C VAL A 65 -1.23 4.73 10.59
N SER A 66 -0.84 3.49 10.30
CA SER A 66 -0.85 2.42 11.31
C SER A 66 0.16 2.69 12.42
N GLY A 67 1.37 3.15 12.09
CA GLY A 67 2.40 3.55 13.05
C GLY A 67 1.96 4.73 13.91
N ALA A 68 1.44 5.78 13.31
CA ALA A 68 0.93 6.95 14.01
C ALA A 68 -0.18 6.60 15.03
N LEU A 69 -1.04 5.62 14.71
CA LEU A 69 -2.13 5.21 15.58
C LEU A 69 -1.74 4.19 16.64
N LEU A 70 -0.85 3.25 16.33
CA LEU A 70 -0.57 2.10 17.20
C LEU A 70 0.65 2.30 18.07
N LEU A 71 1.57 3.21 17.71
CA LEU A 71 2.73 3.57 18.53
C LEU A 71 2.46 4.74 19.47
N ASP A 72 1.28 5.36 19.43
CA ASP A 72 0.89 6.43 20.34
C ASP A 72 1.08 5.96 21.81
N PRO A 73 1.87 6.69 22.64
CA PRO A 73 2.10 6.35 24.03
C PRO A 73 0.84 6.26 24.89
N GLY A 74 -0.22 7.00 24.54
CA GLY A 74 -1.54 6.92 25.17
C GLY A 74 -2.28 5.61 24.92
N ARG A 75 -1.81 4.79 23.97
CA ARG A 75 -2.44 3.54 23.56
C ARG A 75 -1.68 2.33 24.07
N GLN A 76 -2.23 1.63 25.06
CA GLN A 76 -1.62 0.38 25.53
C GLN A 76 -1.86 -0.74 24.50
N MET A 77 -0.75 -1.35 24.02
CA MET A 77 -0.77 -2.50 23.14
C MET A 77 -0.54 -3.78 23.95
N THR A 78 -1.64 -4.39 24.40
CA THR A 78 -1.61 -5.69 25.10
C THR A 78 -1.48 -6.84 24.09
N LEU A 79 -0.95 -7.98 24.53
CA LEU A 79 -0.83 -9.18 23.70
C LEU A 79 -2.20 -9.65 23.16
N GLU A 80 -3.27 -9.46 23.92
CA GLU A 80 -4.63 -9.75 23.48
C GLU A 80 -5.06 -8.87 22.29
N LYS A 81 -4.74 -7.56 22.31
CA LYS A 81 -5.02 -6.66 21.18
C LYS A 81 -4.20 -7.05 19.96
N VAL A 82 -2.92 -7.37 20.16
CA VAL A 82 -2.05 -7.87 19.08
C VAL A 82 -2.63 -9.12 18.47
N GLY A 83 -3.00 -10.11 19.28
CA GLY A 83 -3.63 -11.34 18.81
C GLY A 83 -4.90 -11.08 17.98
N ARG A 84 -5.74 -10.11 18.38
CA ARG A 84 -6.93 -9.74 17.60
C ARG A 84 -6.59 -9.10 16.24
N TYR A 85 -5.55 -8.25 16.18
CA TYR A 85 -5.12 -7.65 14.90
C TYR A 85 -4.49 -8.68 13.98
N VAL A 86 -3.60 -9.52 14.51
CA VAL A 86 -2.99 -10.62 13.76
C VAL A 86 -4.06 -11.58 13.24
N TRP A 87 -5.00 -12.00 14.11
CA TRP A 87 -6.09 -12.87 13.70
C TRP A 87 -6.96 -12.27 12.61
N ARG A 88 -7.25 -10.96 12.71
CA ARG A 88 -8.00 -10.26 11.66
C ARG A 88 -7.31 -10.37 10.29
N MET A 89 -6.00 -10.14 10.22
CA MET A 89 -5.23 -10.23 8.98
C MET A 89 -5.09 -11.69 8.51
N ALA A 90 -4.81 -12.61 9.42
CA ALA A 90 -4.75 -14.04 9.11
C ALA A 90 -6.08 -14.57 8.56
N PHE A 91 -7.21 -14.16 9.16
CA PHE A 91 -8.54 -14.51 8.66
C PHE A 91 -8.77 -14.02 7.23
N ILE A 92 -8.38 -12.77 6.92
CA ILE A 92 -8.48 -12.21 5.57
C ILE A 92 -7.63 -13.02 4.57
N LEU A 93 -6.41 -13.38 4.94
CA LEU A 93 -5.55 -14.22 4.09
C LEU A 93 -6.14 -15.61 3.88
N LEU A 94 -6.61 -16.26 4.96
CA LEU A 94 -7.17 -17.63 4.91
C LEU A 94 -8.52 -17.69 4.17
N THR A 95 -9.19 -16.57 3.98
CA THR A 95 -10.46 -16.53 3.25
C THR A 95 -10.29 -15.89 1.88
N ILE A 96 -10.10 -14.58 1.81
CA ILE A 96 -10.01 -13.84 0.54
C ILE A 96 -8.69 -14.14 -0.18
N GLY A 97 -7.56 -14.16 0.54
CA GLY A 97 -6.26 -14.51 -0.04
C GLY A 97 -6.26 -15.92 -0.61
N PHE A 98 -6.82 -16.88 0.13
CA PHE A 98 -6.97 -18.26 -0.32
C PHE A 98 -7.88 -18.36 -1.56
N ALA A 99 -9.02 -17.66 -1.57
CA ALA A 99 -9.91 -17.62 -2.73
C ALA A 99 -9.19 -17.06 -3.97
N PHE A 100 -8.36 -16.03 -3.82
CA PHE A 100 -7.55 -15.48 -4.92
C PHE A 100 -6.52 -16.49 -5.42
N CYS A 101 -5.84 -17.23 -4.55
CA CYS A 101 -4.93 -18.31 -4.98
C CYS A 101 -5.65 -19.39 -5.77
N VAL A 102 -6.84 -19.81 -5.30
CA VAL A 102 -7.66 -20.81 -6.03
C VAL A 102 -8.07 -20.26 -7.41
N MET A 103 -8.57 -19.01 -7.47
CA MET A 103 -8.99 -18.39 -8.72
C MET A 103 -7.84 -18.30 -9.74
N GLU A 104 -6.64 -17.93 -9.28
CA GLU A 104 -5.46 -17.83 -10.14
C GLU A 104 -5.03 -19.20 -10.68
N LEU A 105 -4.98 -20.22 -9.83
CA LEU A 105 -4.65 -21.59 -10.24
C LEU A 105 -5.66 -22.16 -11.22
N VAL A 106 -6.95 -21.96 -10.97
CA VAL A 106 -8.03 -22.40 -11.88
C VAL A 106 -7.95 -21.67 -13.22
N ALA A 107 -7.67 -20.38 -13.20
CA ALA A 107 -7.56 -19.57 -14.41
C ALA A 107 -6.34 -19.94 -15.27
N SER A 108 -5.22 -20.33 -14.62
CA SER A 108 -3.95 -20.62 -15.32
C SER A 108 -3.82 -22.08 -15.74
N PHE A 109 -4.33 -23.01 -14.92
CA PHE A 109 -4.08 -24.45 -15.10
C PHE A 109 -5.35 -25.29 -15.17
N GLY A 110 -6.52 -24.74 -14.84
CA GLY A 110 -7.76 -25.49 -14.70
C GLY A 110 -7.98 -26.03 -13.27
N PHE A 111 -9.14 -26.66 -13.08
CA PHE A 111 -9.54 -27.19 -11.77
C PHE A 111 -9.23 -28.70 -11.65
N TYR A 112 -8.38 -29.06 -10.72
CA TYR A 112 -7.93 -30.44 -10.44
C TYR A 112 -8.40 -30.95 -9.07
N GLY A 113 -9.58 -30.55 -8.63
CA GLY A 113 -10.17 -31.01 -7.37
C GLY A 113 -9.32 -30.62 -6.15
N LEU A 114 -9.05 -31.59 -5.27
CA LEU A 114 -8.31 -31.35 -4.03
C LEU A 114 -6.89 -30.82 -4.24
N LEU A 115 -6.23 -31.19 -5.34
CA LEU A 115 -4.87 -30.72 -5.65
C LEU A 115 -4.83 -29.21 -5.84
N THR A 116 -5.87 -28.61 -6.46
CA THR A 116 -5.98 -27.14 -6.60
C THR A 116 -6.03 -26.45 -5.24
N PHE A 117 -6.80 -26.98 -4.29
CA PHE A 117 -6.89 -26.40 -2.95
C PHE A 117 -5.60 -26.55 -2.14
N GLN A 118 -4.92 -27.69 -2.27
CA GLN A 118 -3.61 -27.92 -1.63
C GLN A 118 -2.56 -26.96 -2.18
N ALA A 119 -2.47 -26.80 -3.50
CA ALA A 119 -1.55 -25.87 -4.15
C ALA A 119 -1.87 -24.41 -3.76
N ALA A 120 -3.16 -24.01 -3.73
CA ALA A 120 -3.58 -22.70 -3.29
C ALA A 120 -3.18 -22.39 -1.84
N PHE A 121 -3.31 -23.38 -0.96
CA PHE A 121 -2.90 -23.21 0.44
C PHE A 121 -1.38 -23.08 0.59
N LEU A 122 -0.60 -23.86 -0.15
CA LEU A 122 0.85 -23.72 -0.18
C LEU A 122 1.29 -22.37 -0.75
N ASN A 123 0.69 -21.92 -1.84
CA ASN A 123 0.95 -20.58 -2.41
C ASN A 123 0.63 -19.48 -1.40
N LEU A 124 -0.48 -19.60 -0.68
CA LEU A 124 -0.83 -18.67 0.38
C LEU A 124 0.24 -18.62 1.47
N LEU A 125 0.70 -19.77 1.97
CA LEU A 125 1.73 -19.85 3.02
C LEU A 125 3.08 -19.27 2.56
N GLN A 126 3.40 -19.39 1.28
CA GLN A 126 4.63 -18.86 0.69
C GLN A 126 4.54 -17.38 0.31
N GLY A 127 3.39 -16.74 0.51
CA GLY A 127 3.16 -15.36 0.06
C GLY A 127 3.01 -15.23 -1.45
N LEU A 128 2.81 -16.33 -2.17
CA LEU A 128 2.59 -16.40 -3.62
C LEU A 128 1.11 -16.23 -3.96
N SER A 129 0.43 -15.38 -3.23
CA SER A 129 -0.92 -14.91 -3.53
C SER A 129 -0.86 -13.71 -4.49
N TRP A 130 -2.00 -13.12 -4.82
CA TRP A 130 -2.02 -11.91 -5.64
C TRP A 130 -1.09 -10.84 -5.06
N GLY A 131 -0.25 -10.27 -5.93
CA GLY A 131 0.89 -9.45 -5.54
C GLY A 131 0.58 -8.33 -4.53
N HIS A 132 -0.61 -7.68 -4.61
CA HIS A 132 -0.99 -6.62 -3.68
C HIS A 132 -1.18 -7.11 -2.23
N LEU A 133 -1.36 -8.41 -1.97
CA LEU A 133 -1.57 -8.95 -0.62
C LEU A 133 -0.30 -8.96 0.25
N TRP A 134 0.89 -8.68 -0.32
CA TRP A 134 2.12 -8.56 0.46
C TRP A 134 1.98 -7.60 1.65
N TYR A 135 1.17 -6.54 1.50
CA TYR A 135 0.88 -5.59 2.56
C TYR A 135 0.22 -6.24 3.79
N VAL A 136 -0.67 -7.21 3.58
CA VAL A 136 -1.36 -7.90 4.67
C VAL A 136 -0.38 -8.77 5.47
N TYR A 137 0.55 -9.45 4.79
CA TYR A 137 1.63 -10.19 5.45
C TYR A 137 2.54 -9.25 6.25
N ALA A 138 2.93 -8.13 5.65
CA ALA A 138 3.74 -7.12 6.33
C ALA A 138 3.04 -6.55 7.58
N LEU A 139 1.71 -6.32 7.52
CA LEU A 139 0.92 -5.89 8.68
C LEU A 139 0.95 -6.92 9.82
N ILE A 140 0.89 -8.21 9.53
CA ILE A 140 1.00 -9.26 10.56
C ILE A 140 2.34 -9.12 11.28
N GLY A 141 3.44 -9.00 10.53
CA GLY A 141 4.78 -8.78 11.10
C GLY A 141 4.84 -7.52 11.95
N LEU A 142 4.31 -6.40 11.45
CA LEU A 142 4.28 -5.14 12.20
C LEU A 142 3.46 -5.24 13.50
N TYR A 143 2.30 -5.89 13.49
CA TYR A 143 1.50 -6.07 14.69
C TYR A 143 2.21 -6.91 15.74
N LEU A 144 2.95 -7.96 15.33
CA LEU A 144 3.74 -8.80 16.24
C LEU A 144 4.86 -8.01 16.92
N ILE A 145 5.53 -7.09 16.22
CA ILE A 145 6.61 -6.29 16.81
C ILE A 145 6.12 -5.00 17.49
N THR A 146 4.85 -4.61 17.31
CA THR A 146 4.29 -3.36 17.87
C THR A 146 4.46 -3.23 19.38
N PRO A 147 4.31 -4.28 20.24
CA PRO A 147 4.56 -4.13 21.66
C PRO A 147 6.00 -3.68 22.00
N ILE A 148 6.99 -4.21 21.28
CA ILE A 148 8.40 -3.84 21.45
C ILE A 148 8.62 -2.40 21.01
N LEU A 149 8.15 -2.03 19.82
CA LEU A 149 8.27 -0.67 19.31
C LEU A 149 7.52 0.35 20.16
N SER A 150 6.32 0.01 20.66
CA SER A 150 5.55 0.88 21.56
C SER A 150 6.24 1.07 22.91
N ALA A 151 6.90 0.04 23.46
CA ALA A 151 7.69 0.16 24.67
C ALA A 151 8.89 1.09 24.47
N TYR A 152 9.59 0.96 23.34
CA TYR A 152 10.69 1.84 22.98
C TYR A 152 10.24 3.29 22.82
N VAL A 153 9.17 3.54 22.04
CA VAL A 153 8.65 4.89 21.77
C VAL A 153 8.27 5.64 23.06
N ARG A 154 7.83 4.94 24.10
CA ARG A 154 7.45 5.58 25.38
C ARG A 154 8.63 6.17 26.15
N VAL A 155 9.83 5.65 25.96
CA VAL A 155 11.02 6.08 26.69
C VAL A 155 12.00 6.84 25.82
N ALA A 156 11.88 6.74 24.50
CA ALA A 156 12.77 7.36 23.54
C ALA A 156 12.54 8.88 23.45
N THR A 157 13.62 9.64 23.38
CA THR A 157 13.55 11.06 23.04
C THR A 157 13.28 11.25 21.54
N GLN A 158 12.88 12.47 21.14
CA GLN A 158 12.76 12.82 19.73
C GLN A 158 14.04 12.50 18.94
N ARG A 159 15.20 12.78 19.53
CA ARG A 159 16.51 12.51 18.92
C ARG A 159 16.74 11.02 18.71
N ASP A 160 16.44 10.19 19.71
CA ASP A 160 16.62 8.74 19.63
C ASP A 160 15.72 8.14 18.54
N LEU A 161 14.47 8.60 18.47
CA LEU A 161 13.53 8.19 17.43
C LEU A 161 14.01 8.61 16.03
N ALA A 162 14.54 9.83 15.87
CA ALA A 162 15.12 10.30 14.63
C ALA A 162 16.31 9.45 14.20
N ILE A 163 17.23 9.14 15.14
CA ILE A 163 18.41 8.29 14.86
C ILE A 163 17.97 6.90 14.42
N VAL A 164 17.05 6.25 15.15
CA VAL A 164 16.57 4.90 14.80
C VAL A 164 15.84 4.90 13.45
N ALA A 165 15.02 5.92 13.18
CA ALA A 165 14.36 6.06 11.87
C ALA A 165 15.37 6.26 10.72
N LEU A 166 16.41 7.08 10.93
CA LEU A 166 17.46 7.32 9.93
C LEU A 166 18.35 6.08 9.72
N VAL A 167 18.74 5.39 10.79
CA VAL A 167 19.49 4.13 10.69
C VAL A 167 18.64 3.07 9.98
N GLY A 168 17.37 2.94 10.37
CA GLY A 168 16.45 2.03 9.69
C GLY A 168 16.31 2.37 8.19
N TYR A 169 16.16 3.64 7.85
CA TYR A 169 16.11 4.10 6.46
C TYR A 169 17.41 3.79 5.71
N ALA A 170 18.56 4.08 6.30
CA ALA A 170 19.86 3.78 5.68
C ALA A 170 20.03 2.28 5.39
N LEU A 171 19.68 1.42 6.36
CA LEU A 171 19.88 -0.03 6.23
C LEU A 171 18.79 -0.70 5.37
N LEU A 172 17.53 -0.27 5.48
CA LEU A 172 16.38 -1.00 4.91
C LEU A 172 15.84 -0.37 3.62
N CYS A 173 16.34 0.80 3.22
CA CYS A 173 15.96 1.47 1.99
C CYS A 173 17.18 1.94 1.17
N VAL A 174 18.15 2.63 1.77
CA VAL A 174 19.31 3.15 1.03
C VAL A 174 20.26 2.02 0.63
N ALA A 175 20.59 1.12 1.54
CA ALA A 175 21.48 0.00 1.23
C ALA A 175 20.92 -0.92 0.13
N PRO A 176 19.64 -1.33 0.14
CA PRO A 176 19.03 -2.03 -1.01
C PRO A 176 19.03 -1.21 -2.32
N THR A 177 18.93 0.13 -2.23
CA THR A 177 19.06 1.01 -3.41
C THR A 177 20.45 0.94 -4.00
N ILE A 178 21.49 0.93 -3.15
CA ILE A 178 22.89 0.77 -3.61
C ILE A 178 23.05 -0.58 -4.31
N ASP A 179 22.52 -1.66 -3.73
CA ASP A 179 22.57 -2.99 -4.36
C ASP A 179 21.90 -3.00 -5.73
N LEU A 180 20.72 -2.38 -5.84
CA LEU A 180 20.00 -2.31 -7.12
C LEU A 180 20.79 -1.54 -8.19
N VAL A 181 21.31 -0.35 -7.84
CA VAL A 181 22.04 0.51 -8.78
C VAL A 181 23.41 -0.06 -9.15
N ALA A 182 24.09 -0.67 -8.20
CA ALA A 182 25.42 -1.26 -8.42
C ALA A 182 25.37 -2.69 -9.02
N GLY A 183 24.16 -3.30 -9.12
CA GLY A 183 24.02 -4.69 -9.55
C GLY A 183 24.64 -5.69 -8.58
N THR A 184 24.71 -5.35 -7.28
CA THR A 184 25.28 -6.18 -6.22
C THR A 184 24.18 -6.84 -5.39
N LYS A 185 24.54 -7.69 -4.43
CA LYS A 185 23.63 -8.33 -3.48
C LYS A 185 24.20 -8.29 -2.06
N LEU A 186 24.94 -7.25 -1.71
CA LEU A 186 25.62 -7.11 -0.41
C LEU A 186 24.60 -6.98 0.75
N TYR A 187 23.48 -6.34 0.48
CA TYR A 187 22.43 -6.03 1.47
C TYR A 187 21.12 -6.81 1.23
N ALA A 188 21.14 -7.82 0.37
CA ALA A 188 19.93 -8.57 0.00
C ALA A 188 19.20 -9.18 1.21
N PHE A 189 19.92 -9.52 2.29
CA PHE A 189 19.35 -10.02 3.54
C PHE A 189 18.53 -8.98 4.33
N LEU A 190 18.64 -7.68 4.00
CA LEU A 190 17.89 -6.59 4.65
C LEU A 190 16.58 -6.26 3.89
N GLY A 191 16.40 -6.79 2.69
CA GLY A 191 15.46 -6.28 1.66
C GLY A 191 13.96 -6.26 1.99
N THR A 192 13.50 -6.92 3.08
CA THR A 192 12.06 -6.97 3.42
C THR A 192 11.66 -6.11 4.60
N GLY A 193 12.59 -5.34 5.15
CA GLY A 193 12.38 -4.57 6.40
C GLY A 193 11.74 -3.19 6.23
N SER A 194 11.59 -2.67 5.02
CA SER A 194 11.09 -1.31 4.76
C SER A 194 9.74 -0.97 5.44
N PRO A 195 8.76 -1.88 5.60
CA PRO A 195 7.53 -1.58 6.32
C PRO A 195 7.73 -1.05 7.74
N VAL A 196 8.78 -1.52 8.45
CA VAL A 196 9.11 -1.06 9.80
C VAL A 196 9.55 0.41 9.78
N VAL A 197 10.30 0.81 8.75
CA VAL A 197 10.74 2.21 8.58
C VAL A 197 9.55 3.13 8.38
N TYR A 198 8.62 2.78 7.49
CA TYR A 198 7.39 3.56 7.29
C TYR A 198 6.52 3.62 8.54
N TYR A 199 6.44 2.53 9.28
CA TYR A 199 5.67 2.46 10.51
C TYR A 199 6.22 3.41 11.59
N LEU A 200 7.53 3.42 11.82
CA LEU A 200 8.20 4.34 12.71
C LEU A 200 8.16 5.79 12.18
N ALA A 201 8.42 5.98 10.89
CA ALA A 201 8.33 7.30 10.25
C ALA A 201 6.92 7.90 10.37
N GLY A 202 5.87 7.08 10.32
CA GLY A 202 4.49 7.51 10.53
C GLY A 202 4.25 8.09 11.92
N TYR A 203 4.74 7.40 12.97
CA TYR A 203 4.68 7.93 14.32
C TYR A 203 5.51 9.20 14.45
N TYR A 204 6.76 9.19 14.00
CA TYR A 204 7.66 10.35 14.06
C TYR A 204 7.06 11.56 13.33
N ALA A 205 6.59 11.35 12.09
CA ALA A 205 6.01 12.41 11.28
C ALA A 205 4.71 12.96 11.88
N SER A 206 3.88 12.10 12.48
CA SER A 206 2.65 12.55 13.13
C SER A 206 2.88 13.41 14.36
N THR A 207 4.00 13.20 15.04
CA THR A 207 4.30 13.83 16.34
C THR A 207 5.19 15.07 16.20
N TYR A 208 6.16 15.03 15.26
CA TYR A 208 7.24 16.01 15.24
C TYR A 208 7.41 16.77 13.92
N LEU A 209 6.80 16.31 12.81
CA LEU A 209 6.95 16.99 11.53
C LEU A 209 5.74 17.88 11.23
N GLU A 210 6.02 19.03 10.63
CA GLU A 210 5.07 19.95 10.05
C GLU A 210 5.33 20.08 8.55
N LEU A 211 4.36 20.61 7.79
CA LEU A 211 4.50 20.84 6.37
C LEU A 211 5.34 22.11 6.15
N ASP A 212 6.64 21.95 6.28
CA ASP A 212 7.63 23.02 6.12
C ASP A 212 8.48 22.85 4.84
N ALA A 213 9.35 23.81 4.58
CA ALA A 213 10.22 23.79 3.41
C ALA A 213 11.17 22.58 3.38
N LYS A 214 11.53 21.99 4.54
CA LYS A 214 12.44 20.84 4.61
C LYS A 214 11.71 19.58 4.17
N VAL A 215 10.49 19.34 4.66
CA VAL A 215 9.65 18.21 4.29
C VAL A 215 9.28 18.29 2.80
N ILE A 216 8.88 19.50 2.34
CA ILE A 216 8.56 19.71 0.92
C ILE A 216 9.81 19.48 0.06
N GLY A 217 10.94 20.06 0.44
CA GLY A 217 12.20 19.95 -0.30
C GLY A 217 12.70 18.49 -0.38
N ALA A 218 12.67 17.75 0.72
CA ALA A 218 13.08 16.35 0.74
C ALA A 218 12.21 15.45 -0.16
N GLY A 219 10.89 15.61 -0.08
CA GLY A 219 9.96 14.85 -0.91
C GLY A 219 10.04 15.23 -2.39
N ALA A 220 10.15 16.53 -2.70
CA ALA A 220 10.31 17.01 -4.07
C ALA A 220 11.65 16.55 -4.68
N LEU A 221 12.74 16.59 -3.91
CA LEU A 221 14.04 16.10 -4.33
C LEU A 221 14.01 14.60 -4.66
N ALA A 222 13.37 13.80 -3.80
CA ALA A 222 13.24 12.37 -4.03
C ALA A 222 12.43 12.07 -5.31
N LEU A 223 11.33 12.79 -5.54
CA LEU A 223 10.55 12.68 -6.77
C LEU A 223 11.37 13.13 -7.99
N ALA A 224 12.07 14.26 -7.91
CA ALA A 224 12.91 14.77 -8.98
C ALA A 224 14.06 13.78 -9.31
N ALA A 225 14.69 13.19 -8.29
CA ALA A 225 15.73 12.17 -8.48
C ALA A 225 15.18 10.92 -9.20
N ASN A 226 13.96 10.48 -8.89
CA ASN A 226 13.33 9.38 -9.60
C ASN A 226 13.01 9.75 -11.06
N LEU A 227 12.52 10.97 -11.31
CA LEU A 227 12.27 11.45 -12.68
C LEU A 227 13.57 11.59 -13.50
N VAL A 228 14.66 12.01 -12.86
CA VAL A 228 15.97 12.04 -13.50
C VAL A 228 16.45 10.63 -13.81
N ALA A 229 16.35 9.70 -12.86
CA ALA A 229 16.68 8.29 -13.10
C ALA A 229 15.89 7.71 -14.29
N PHE A 230 14.62 8.09 -14.42
CA PHE A 230 13.75 7.68 -15.52
C PHE A 230 14.28 8.12 -16.91
N ALA A 231 14.89 9.29 -16.99
CA ALA A 231 15.47 9.78 -18.25
C ALA A 231 16.69 8.97 -18.71
N PHE A 232 17.37 8.27 -17.78
CA PHE A 232 18.52 7.43 -18.09
C PHE A 232 18.15 5.95 -18.25
N ASP A 233 17.30 5.43 -17.36
CA ASP A 233 16.89 4.03 -17.34
C ASP A 233 15.45 3.92 -16.74
N PRO A 234 14.43 3.80 -17.61
CA PRO A 234 13.03 3.70 -17.19
C PRO A 234 12.73 2.49 -16.30
N GLU A 235 13.40 1.36 -16.55
CA GLU A 235 13.19 0.13 -15.77
C GLU A 235 13.74 0.29 -14.35
N LEU A 236 14.97 0.77 -14.24
CA LEU A 236 15.60 1.10 -12.96
C LEU A 236 14.77 2.14 -12.18
N ALA A 237 14.31 3.20 -12.83
CA ALA A 237 13.50 4.24 -12.18
C ALA A 237 12.17 3.70 -11.66
N SER A 238 11.51 2.80 -12.40
CA SER A 238 10.30 2.13 -11.95
C SER A 238 10.52 1.27 -10.71
N GLN A 239 11.67 0.60 -10.62
CA GLN A 239 12.08 -0.13 -9.42
C GLN A 239 12.40 0.82 -8.26
N LEU A 240 13.17 1.89 -8.49
CA LEU A 240 13.54 2.89 -7.47
C LEU A 240 12.32 3.58 -6.83
N ALA A 241 11.17 3.60 -7.51
CA ALA A 241 9.93 4.11 -6.96
C ALA A 241 9.23 3.15 -5.97
N LEU A 242 9.68 1.89 -5.86
CA LEU A 242 9.09 0.91 -4.94
C LEU A 242 9.40 1.24 -3.47
N PRO A 243 8.52 0.82 -2.53
CA PRO A 243 8.65 1.13 -1.11
C PRO A 243 9.94 0.64 -0.44
N GLU A 244 10.59 -0.36 -0.99
CA GLU A 244 11.85 -0.92 -0.48
C GLU A 244 13.08 -0.06 -0.81
N TYR A 245 12.94 1.00 -1.64
CA TYR A 245 14.06 1.83 -2.08
C TYR A 245 14.01 3.26 -1.54
N ALA A 246 15.13 3.95 -1.64
CA ALA A 246 15.37 5.23 -0.95
C ALA A 246 14.39 6.35 -1.35
N PHE A 247 13.97 6.45 -2.60
CA PHE A 247 13.16 7.60 -3.05
C PHE A 247 11.73 7.57 -2.53
N ALA A 248 11.20 6.39 -2.21
CA ALA A 248 9.81 6.25 -1.79
C ALA A 248 9.54 6.84 -0.39
N LEU A 249 10.46 6.75 0.58
CA LEU A 249 10.22 7.23 1.95
C LEU A 249 10.06 8.76 2.03
N PRO A 250 10.98 9.60 1.53
CA PRO A 250 10.84 11.05 1.64
C PRO A 250 9.58 11.57 0.94
N PHE A 251 9.23 11.00 -0.21
CA PHE A 251 8.00 11.36 -0.92
C PHE A 251 6.74 10.92 -0.16
N SER A 252 6.75 9.74 0.44
CA SER A 252 5.64 9.26 1.27
C SER A 252 5.46 10.06 2.56
N VAL A 253 6.57 10.52 3.17
CA VAL A 253 6.54 11.44 4.32
C VAL A 253 5.91 12.77 3.92
N LEU A 254 6.31 13.34 2.77
CA LEU A 254 5.67 14.55 2.23
C LEU A 254 4.17 14.33 2.02
N ALA A 255 3.76 13.25 1.37
CA ALA A 255 2.35 12.95 1.12
C ALA A 255 1.56 12.82 2.44
N PHE A 256 2.10 12.07 3.41
CA PHE A 256 1.47 11.88 4.72
C PHE A 256 1.30 13.19 5.49
N VAL A 257 2.37 14.00 5.57
CA VAL A 257 2.35 15.30 6.30
C VAL A 257 1.45 16.30 5.58
N ALA A 258 1.47 16.35 4.24
CA ALA A 258 0.59 17.21 3.45
C ALA A 258 -0.89 16.85 3.65
N ILE A 259 -1.24 15.56 3.56
CA ILE A 259 -2.62 15.10 3.81
C ILE A 259 -3.06 15.48 5.23
N ARG A 260 -2.20 15.25 6.23
CA ARG A 260 -2.50 15.59 7.61
C ARG A 260 -2.72 17.10 7.80
N SER A 261 -1.88 17.94 7.20
CA SER A 261 -1.92 19.39 7.38
C SER A 261 -3.02 20.06 6.57
N LEU A 262 -3.27 19.62 5.34
CA LEU A 262 -4.21 20.24 4.43
C LEU A 262 -5.66 19.73 4.58
N LEU A 263 -5.85 18.51 5.03
CA LEU A 263 -7.14 17.85 5.12
C LEU A 263 -7.60 17.59 6.55
N GLU A 264 -7.28 18.48 7.48
CA GLU A 264 -7.80 18.45 8.86
C GLU A 264 -9.31 18.71 8.98
N ARG A 265 -10.00 18.91 7.85
CA ARG A 265 -11.43 19.23 7.83
C ARG A 265 -12.28 18.00 8.14
N PRO A 266 -13.32 18.13 8.98
CA PRO A 266 -14.21 17.04 9.31
C PRO A 266 -14.94 16.52 8.07
N MET A 267 -14.90 15.19 7.86
CA MET A 267 -15.76 14.54 6.87
C MET A 267 -17.21 14.59 7.33
N ARG A 268 -18.13 14.91 6.41
CA ARG A 268 -19.56 14.80 6.71
C ARG A 268 -19.90 13.35 7.08
N GLU A 269 -20.64 13.13 8.16
CA GLU A 269 -20.92 11.78 8.68
C GLU A 269 -21.59 10.86 7.66
N ARG A 270 -22.45 11.39 6.79
CA ARG A 270 -23.15 10.65 5.73
C ARG A 270 -22.57 10.93 4.32
N GLY A 271 -21.37 11.52 4.22
CA GLY A 271 -20.76 11.85 2.95
C GLY A 271 -20.06 10.65 2.29
N LEU A 272 -19.86 10.75 0.96
CA LEU A 272 -19.15 9.74 0.16
C LEU A 272 -17.74 9.48 0.71
N ALA A 273 -16.99 10.51 1.08
CA ALA A 273 -15.64 10.39 1.63
C ALA A 273 -15.61 9.51 2.90
N ARG A 274 -16.57 9.71 3.81
CA ARG A 274 -16.69 8.89 5.03
C ARG A 274 -17.05 7.44 4.73
N ALA A 275 -17.90 7.22 3.73
CA ALA A 275 -18.23 5.88 3.27
C ALA A 275 -16.99 5.17 2.69
N LEU A 276 -16.22 5.86 1.83
CA LEU A 276 -14.99 5.33 1.27
C LEU A 276 -13.91 5.08 2.34
N ALA A 277 -13.80 5.96 3.36
CA ALA A 277 -12.87 5.75 4.48
C ALA A 277 -13.16 4.46 5.25
N ARG A 278 -14.46 4.16 5.49
CA ARG A 278 -14.89 2.92 6.15
C ARG A 278 -14.63 1.68 5.29
N ASP A 279 -14.76 1.82 3.97
CA ASP A 279 -14.63 0.72 3.03
C ASP A 279 -13.20 0.63 2.42
N SER A 280 -12.27 1.54 2.80
CA SER A 280 -10.93 1.68 2.19
C SER A 280 -10.09 0.40 2.22
N PHE A 281 -10.16 -0.37 3.31
CA PHE A 281 -9.47 -1.65 3.40
C PHE A 281 -10.07 -2.70 2.44
N GLY A 282 -11.40 -2.74 2.35
CA GLY A 282 -12.09 -3.60 1.38
C GLY A 282 -11.81 -3.19 -0.07
N ILE A 283 -11.76 -1.88 -0.36
CA ILE A 283 -11.36 -1.37 -1.68
C ILE A 283 -9.95 -1.83 -2.02
N TYR A 284 -9.00 -1.63 -1.10
CA TYR A 284 -7.62 -2.10 -1.27
C TYR A 284 -7.55 -3.62 -1.55
N LEU A 285 -8.34 -4.40 -0.83
CA LEU A 285 -8.28 -5.86 -0.88
C LEU A 285 -8.91 -6.43 -2.16
N LEU A 286 -10.03 -5.87 -2.62
CA LEU A 286 -10.92 -6.50 -3.61
C LEU A 286 -10.83 -5.88 -5.02
N HIS A 287 -10.27 -4.68 -5.17
CA HIS A 287 -10.27 -3.99 -6.47
C HIS A 287 -9.59 -4.76 -7.61
N PRO A 288 -8.51 -5.56 -7.40
CA PRO A 288 -7.88 -6.24 -8.53
C PRO A 288 -8.79 -7.29 -9.17
N LEU A 289 -9.73 -7.86 -8.40
CA LEU A 289 -10.72 -8.80 -8.92
C LEU A 289 -11.49 -8.20 -10.10
N PHE A 290 -11.92 -6.95 -9.95
CA PHE A 290 -12.70 -6.25 -10.99
C PHE A 290 -11.85 -5.92 -12.21
N GLY A 291 -10.59 -5.53 -12.01
CA GLY A 291 -9.62 -5.34 -13.10
C GLY A 291 -9.44 -6.62 -13.92
N HIS A 292 -9.23 -7.75 -13.24
CA HIS A 292 -9.11 -9.06 -13.89
C HIS A 292 -10.35 -9.47 -14.68
N VAL A 293 -11.54 -9.18 -14.15
CA VAL A 293 -12.81 -9.46 -14.85
C VAL A 293 -12.94 -8.58 -16.09
N ILE A 294 -12.70 -7.26 -15.98
CA ILE A 294 -12.82 -6.31 -17.09
C ILE A 294 -11.87 -6.69 -18.23
N LEU A 295 -10.63 -7.01 -17.93
CA LEU A 295 -9.61 -7.36 -18.94
C LEU A 295 -9.87 -8.70 -19.65
N ARG A 296 -10.81 -9.51 -19.18
CA ARG A 296 -11.28 -10.74 -19.83
C ARG A 296 -12.49 -10.55 -20.72
N VAL A 297 -13.05 -9.33 -20.80
CA VAL A 297 -14.18 -9.00 -21.67
C VAL A 297 -13.63 -8.36 -22.96
N PRO A 298 -13.63 -9.07 -24.11
CA PRO A 298 -13.00 -8.59 -25.34
C PRO A 298 -13.51 -7.21 -25.79
N ALA A 299 -14.81 -6.96 -25.66
CA ALA A 299 -15.40 -5.67 -26.01
C ALA A 299 -14.90 -4.48 -25.17
N LEU A 300 -14.45 -4.72 -23.94
CA LEU A 300 -13.87 -3.67 -23.08
C LEU A 300 -12.42 -3.41 -23.42
N VAL A 301 -11.65 -4.44 -23.80
CA VAL A 301 -10.24 -4.31 -24.16
C VAL A 301 -10.05 -3.50 -25.46
N THR A 302 -11.07 -3.37 -26.30
CA THR A 302 -11.05 -2.52 -27.52
C THR A 302 -11.25 -1.02 -27.22
N LEU A 303 -11.57 -0.65 -25.99
CA LEU A 303 -11.70 0.76 -25.60
C LEU A 303 -10.35 1.50 -25.68
N PRO A 304 -10.34 2.82 -25.94
CA PRO A 304 -9.13 3.62 -25.79
C PRO A 304 -8.51 3.44 -24.41
N LEU A 305 -7.20 3.28 -24.32
CA LEU A 305 -6.49 2.93 -23.08
C LEU A 305 -6.90 3.78 -21.86
N PRO A 306 -6.99 5.12 -21.93
CA PRO A 306 -7.42 5.93 -20.77
C PRO A 306 -8.85 5.64 -20.33
N VAL A 307 -9.74 5.33 -21.29
CA VAL A 307 -11.15 4.98 -20.99
C VAL A 307 -11.23 3.61 -20.32
N LEU A 308 -10.47 2.64 -20.79
CA LEU A 308 -10.37 1.32 -20.17
C LEU A 308 -9.84 1.41 -18.74
N GLN A 309 -8.76 2.16 -18.52
CA GLN A 309 -8.18 2.36 -17.18
C GLN A 309 -9.15 3.08 -16.24
N LEU A 310 -9.82 4.13 -16.71
CA LEU A 310 -10.87 4.80 -15.93
C LEU A 310 -12.02 3.84 -15.59
N THR A 311 -12.40 2.99 -16.52
CA THR A 311 -13.42 1.95 -16.28
C THR A 311 -12.96 0.98 -15.19
N ILE A 312 -11.71 0.51 -15.25
CA ILE A 312 -11.13 -0.35 -14.21
C ILE A 312 -11.14 0.35 -12.84
N VAL A 313 -10.78 1.63 -12.78
CA VAL A 313 -10.79 2.40 -11.52
C VAL A 313 -12.22 2.53 -10.98
N VAL A 314 -13.16 3.00 -11.79
CA VAL A 314 -14.54 3.25 -11.35
C VAL A 314 -15.22 1.95 -10.92
N VAL A 315 -15.15 0.91 -11.76
CA VAL A 315 -15.75 -0.41 -11.45
C VAL A 315 -15.00 -1.08 -10.30
N GLY A 316 -13.67 -0.94 -10.25
CA GLY A 316 -12.85 -1.46 -9.15
C GLY A 316 -13.24 -0.86 -7.80
N VAL A 317 -13.40 0.46 -7.71
CA VAL A 317 -13.83 1.13 -6.47
C VAL A 317 -15.27 0.79 -6.14
N ALA A 318 -16.20 0.98 -7.07
CA ALA A 318 -17.63 0.76 -6.82
C ALA A 318 -17.93 -0.71 -6.50
N GLY A 319 -17.40 -1.64 -7.29
CA GLY A 319 -17.55 -3.07 -7.09
C GLY A 319 -16.96 -3.54 -5.75
N SER A 320 -15.77 -3.03 -5.38
CA SER A 320 -15.15 -3.33 -4.08
C SER A 320 -16.00 -2.82 -2.91
N VAL A 321 -16.56 -1.63 -3.00
CA VAL A 321 -17.47 -1.10 -1.97
C VAL A 321 -18.70 -1.99 -1.83
N VAL A 322 -19.33 -2.35 -2.94
CA VAL A 322 -20.52 -3.24 -2.92
C VAL A 322 -20.16 -4.60 -2.33
N LEU A 323 -19.10 -5.23 -2.83
CA LEU A 323 -18.68 -6.56 -2.37
C LEU A 323 -18.25 -6.54 -0.89
N THR A 324 -17.54 -5.51 -0.44
CA THR A 324 -17.18 -5.33 0.97
C THR A 324 -18.42 -5.29 1.85
N ARG A 325 -19.46 -4.53 1.45
CA ARG A 325 -20.70 -4.42 2.21
C ARG A 325 -21.50 -5.71 2.21
N LEU A 326 -21.54 -6.44 1.10
CA LEU A 326 -22.14 -7.76 1.02
C LEU A 326 -21.42 -8.77 1.93
N LEU A 327 -20.09 -8.80 1.89
CA LEU A 327 -19.30 -9.67 2.76
C LEU A 327 -19.54 -9.36 4.24
N ARG A 328 -19.68 -8.08 4.62
CA ARG A 328 -20.00 -7.69 6.00
C ARG A 328 -21.35 -8.17 6.51
N LEU A 329 -22.28 -8.57 5.63
CA LEU A 329 -23.52 -9.24 6.03
C LEU A 329 -23.28 -10.65 6.58
N LEU A 330 -22.15 -11.26 6.23
CA LEU A 330 -21.73 -12.55 6.76
C LEU A 330 -21.04 -12.34 8.11
N PRO A 331 -21.52 -12.99 9.21
CA PRO A 331 -21.00 -12.77 10.56
C PRO A 331 -19.47 -12.83 10.70
N PRO A 332 -18.75 -13.78 10.06
CA PRO A 332 -17.30 -13.84 10.17
C PRO A 332 -16.55 -12.61 9.63
N PHE A 333 -17.13 -11.89 8.65
CA PHE A 333 -16.52 -10.72 7.99
C PHE A 333 -16.95 -9.38 8.61
N ALA A 334 -18.06 -9.33 9.36
CA ALA A 334 -18.66 -8.10 9.86
C ALA A 334 -17.69 -7.17 10.61
N SER A 335 -16.74 -7.75 11.35
CA SER A 335 -15.71 -7.04 12.12
C SER A 335 -14.32 -7.08 11.49
N LYS A 336 -14.14 -7.70 10.33
CA LYS A 336 -12.82 -7.95 9.72
C LYS A 336 -12.54 -7.04 8.53
N LEU A 337 -13.57 -6.68 7.77
CA LEU A 337 -13.50 -5.79 6.59
C LEU A 337 -13.90 -4.31 6.88
#